data_149bc51de2dc255c02d36ad7449032f3
#
_entry.id   149bc51de2dc255c02d36ad7449032f3
#
_cell.length_a   1.000
_cell.length_b   1.000
_cell.length_c   1.000
_cell.angle_alpha   90.00
_cell.angle_beta   90.00
_cell.angle_gamma   90.00
#
_symmetry.space_group_name_H-M   'P 1'
#
loop_
_entity.id
_entity.type
_entity.pdbx_description
1 polymer ?
#
loop_
_entity_poly.entity_id
_entity_poly.type
_entity_poly.pdbx_seq_one_letter_code
_entity_poly.pdbx_strand_id
1 'polypeptide(L)'
;MYSKHKNALSIFLFIFSIAITSLISLPAFACTRVVYLGSDGVVITGRTLDWMQDMKSNLWVFPRGMKRDGAAGPKSITWVSKYGSVIVSGYDVGTADGMNENGLVANALYLVESNYGKPAGKKPLLSIGGWAQYVLDNFANVNEAVAALAKEPFDVIAPVLPNGSPAQLHLSISDSTGDSAIFEYINGKLMIHHGKQYQVMTNSPDYDSQLALDSYWKAIGGLTFLPGTNRASDRFARAAFFVGAIPTISDPNYINAVPSATYSNQAVASVTSLMRSVSVPLGITTPGAPNIASTIWRTVADQKNKIYYFDSATSPNTFWVVLSELDFKAGAPVKELIVTGGKVYSGDMSSKFEPAEPFKFLSAQAN
;
A
#
# COMPACT_ATOMS: atom_id res chain seq x y z
N MET A 1 88.36 -22.16 13.37
CA MET A 1 87.78 -21.54 12.17
C MET A 1 86.26 -21.74 12.17
N TYR A 2 85.53 -20.74 12.64
CA TYR A 2 84.02 -20.88 12.72
C TYR A 2 83.37 -19.82 11.81
N SER A 3 82.65 -20.29 10.79
CA SER A 3 81.85 -19.46 9.95
C SER A 3 80.50 -19.26 10.61
N LYS A 4 80.09 -18.00 10.78
CA LYS A 4 78.79 -17.63 11.28
C LYS A 4 77.82 -17.43 10.10
N HIS A 5 76.80 -18.31 9.93
CA HIS A 5 75.65 -18.08 9.05
C HIS A 5 74.63 -17.22 9.80
N LYS A 6 74.35 -16.05 9.25
CA LYS A 6 73.20 -15.21 9.66
C LYS A 6 71.98 -15.66 8.90
N ASN A 7 71.00 -16.25 9.59
CA ASN A 7 69.69 -16.49 9.05
C ASN A 7 68.89 -15.20 9.14
N ALA A 8 68.50 -14.65 7.98
CA ALA A 8 67.53 -13.58 7.88
C ALA A 8 66.15 -14.19 7.90
N LEU A 9 65.44 -13.94 9.00
CA LEU A 9 64.02 -14.35 9.13
C LEU A 9 63.14 -13.28 8.45
N SER A 10 62.63 -13.58 7.27
CA SER A 10 61.66 -12.74 6.58
C SER A 10 60.28 -12.92 7.21
N ILE A 11 59.85 -11.91 7.96
CA ILE A 11 58.50 -11.85 8.48
C ILE A 11 57.59 -11.35 7.36
N PHE A 12 56.76 -12.23 6.77
CA PHE A 12 55.68 -11.87 5.88
C PHE A 12 54.53 -11.35 6.75
N LEU A 13 54.33 -10.04 6.77
CA LEU A 13 53.10 -9.43 7.31
C LEU A 13 52.01 -9.65 6.29
N PHE A 14 51.13 -10.60 6.56
CA PHE A 14 49.82 -10.71 5.88
C PHE A 14 48.92 -9.62 6.43
N ILE A 15 48.79 -8.51 5.70
CA ILE A 15 47.75 -7.51 5.96
C ILE A 15 46.43 -8.08 5.47
N PHE A 16 45.64 -8.62 6.39
CA PHE A 16 44.25 -9.02 6.14
C PHE A 16 43.45 -7.72 6.06
N SER A 17 43.26 -7.19 4.85
CA SER A 17 42.30 -6.12 4.59
C SER A 17 40.89 -6.68 4.78
N ILE A 18 40.35 -6.53 5.97
CA ILE A 18 38.92 -6.71 6.22
C ILE A 18 38.20 -5.54 5.50
N ALA A 19 37.76 -5.78 4.29
CA ALA A 19 36.78 -4.91 3.64
C ALA A 19 35.48 -4.97 4.47
N ILE A 20 35.33 -4.01 5.37
CA ILE A 20 34.05 -3.74 6.00
C ILE A 20 33.14 -3.22 4.88
N THR A 21 32.46 -4.13 4.19
CA THR A 21 31.28 -3.77 3.43
C THR A 21 30.27 -3.31 4.46
N SER A 22 30.20 -1.99 4.68
CA SER A 22 29.06 -1.37 5.33
C SER A 22 27.83 -1.85 4.54
N LEU A 23 27.15 -2.84 5.07
CA LEU A 23 25.79 -3.17 4.68
C LEU A 23 25.00 -1.89 4.96
N ILE A 24 24.86 -1.04 3.94
CA ILE A 24 23.87 0.02 3.94
C ILE A 24 22.55 -0.73 4.05
N SER A 25 22.03 -0.83 5.26
CA SER A 25 20.67 -1.32 5.47
C SER A 25 19.79 -0.31 4.78
N LEU A 26 19.34 -0.64 3.56
CA LEU A 26 18.29 0.13 2.89
C LEU A 26 17.12 0.23 3.86
N PRO A 27 16.54 1.41 4.04
CA PRO A 27 15.39 1.57 4.92
C PRO A 27 14.33 0.55 4.51
N ALA A 28 13.97 -0.33 5.43
CA ALA A 28 12.96 -1.33 5.21
C ALA A 28 11.60 -0.62 5.23
N PHE A 29 11.14 -0.20 4.07
CA PHE A 29 9.77 0.27 3.90
C PHE A 29 8.83 -0.91 4.09
N ALA A 30 7.77 -0.70 4.84
CA ALA A 30 6.88 -1.77 5.22
C ALA A 30 5.43 -1.31 4.96
N CYS A 31 4.69 -2.05 4.15
CA CYS A 31 3.24 -1.92 3.96
C CYS A 31 2.69 -3.32 3.73
N THR A 32 1.44 -3.54 4.06
CA THR A 32 0.78 -4.82 3.79
C THR A 32 -0.63 -4.55 3.27
N ARG A 33 -1.04 -5.28 2.24
CA ARG A 33 -2.41 -5.29 1.73
C ARG A 33 -2.90 -6.73 1.71
N VAL A 34 -4.18 -6.94 2.10
CA VAL A 34 -4.89 -8.22 1.96
C VAL A 34 -6.24 -8.01 1.31
N VAL A 35 -6.75 -9.02 0.59
CA VAL A 35 -8.14 -9.12 0.16
C VAL A 35 -8.72 -10.37 0.79
N TYR A 36 -9.74 -10.18 1.63
CA TYR A 36 -10.50 -11.26 2.23
C TYR A 36 -11.73 -11.55 1.39
N LEU A 37 -11.96 -12.83 1.13
CA LEU A 37 -13.09 -13.33 0.35
C LEU A 37 -13.98 -14.18 1.24
N GLY A 38 -15.11 -13.63 1.64
CA GLY A 38 -16.10 -14.31 2.48
C GLY A 38 -17.30 -14.83 1.69
N SER A 39 -18.18 -15.57 2.37
CA SER A 39 -19.48 -15.96 1.83
C SER A 39 -20.37 -14.75 1.55
N ASP A 40 -21.50 -14.99 0.89
CA ASP A 40 -22.52 -13.96 0.60
C ASP A 40 -22.00 -12.71 -0.12
N GLY A 41 -20.92 -12.85 -0.88
CA GLY A 41 -20.30 -11.74 -1.60
C GLY A 41 -19.61 -10.71 -0.70
N VAL A 42 -19.25 -11.08 0.52
CA VAL A 42 -18.45 -10.22 1.42
C VAL A 42 -17.01 -10.19 0.91
N VAL A 43 -16.55 -9.01 0.52
CA VAL A 43 -15.17 -8.74 0.12
C VAL A 43 -14.65 -7.58 0.95
N ILE A 44 -13.54 -7.81 1.65
CA ILE A 44 -12.91 -6.81 2.53
C ILE A 44 -11.46 -6.65 2.12
N THR A 45 -11.06 -5.44 1.78
CA THR A 45 -9.64 -5.13 1.58
C THR A 45 -9.08 -4.40 2.79
N GLY A 46 -8.03 -4.97 3.40
CA GLY A 46 -7.28 -4.36 4.48
C GLY A 46 -5.90 -3.90 4.01
N ARG A 47 -5.41 -2.78 4.57
CA ARG A 47 -4.07 -2.28 4.28
C ARG A 47 -3.44 -1.64 5.52
N THR A 48 -2.10 -1.82 5.71
CA THR A 48 -1.26 -1.01 6.61
C THR A 48 -0.41 -0.05 5.80
N LEU A 49 -0.34 1.22 6.20
CA LEU A 49 0.73 2.11 5.75
C LEU A 49 1.81 2.17 6.80
N ASP A 50 2.99 1.71 6.42
CA ASP A 50 4.14 1.70 7.30
C ASP A 50 5.22 2.61 6.71
N TRP A 51 5.68 3.61 7.50
CA TRP A 51 6.62 4.62 7.04
C TRP A 51 7.56 5.05 8.16
N MET A 52 8.68 5.66 7.81
CA MET A 52 9.70 6.09 8.78
C MET A 52 9.34 7.37 9.54
N GLN A 53 8.31 8.08 9.11
CA GLN A 53 7.85 9.34 9.69
C GLN A 53 6.36 9.55 9.44
N ASP A 54 5.76 10.54 10.11
CA ASP A 54 4.40 10.96 9.81
C ASP A 54 4.27 11.43 8.36
N MET A 55 3.38 10.79 7.60
CA MET A 55 3.08 11.13 6.22
C MET A 55 2.04 12.25 6.09
N LYS A 56 1.62 12.85 7.20
CA LYS A 56 0.59 13.91 7.21
C LYS A 56 -0.61 13.54 6.34
N SER A 57 -1.07 12.29 6.47
CA SER A 57 -2.18 11.76 5.69
C SER A 57 -3.49 12.31 6.20
N ASN A 58 -4.35 12.78 5.29
CA ASN A 58 -5.73 13.17 5.55
C ASN A 58 -6.68 12.35 4.68
N LEU A 59 -7.97 12.34 5.03
CA LEU A 59 -8.99 11.72 4.18
C LEU A 59 -9.63 12.79 3.30
N TRP A 60 -9.86 12.41 2.04
CA TRP A 60 -10.45 13.30 1.04
C TRP A 60 -11.65 12.64 0.37
N VAL A 61 -12.67 13.44 0.08
CA VAL A 61 -13.82 13.07 -0.75
C VAL A 61 -13.72 13.82 -2.06
N PHE A 62 -13.56 13.06 -3.15
CA PHE A 62 -13.50 13.60 -4.50
C PHE A 62 -14.77 13.27 -5.27
N PRO A 63 -15.51 14.25 -5.78
CA PRO A 63 -16.71 14.01 -6.59
C PRO A 63 -16.38 13.61 -8.03
N ARG A 64 -17.41 13.22 -8.78
CA ARG A 64 -17.33 13.03 -10.23
C ARG A 64 -17.11 14.37 -10.95
N GLY A 65 -16.64 14.31 -12.19
CA GLY A 65 -16.49 15.47 -13.05
C GLY A 65 -15.27 16.35 -12.74
N MET A 66 -14.39 15.95 -11.83
CA MET A 66 -13.16 16.68 -11.57
C MET A 66 -12.20 16.59 -12.75
N LYS A 67 -11.72 17.72 -13.22
CA LYS A 67 -10.62 17.78 -14.17
C LYS A 67 -9.32 17.49 -13.45
N ARG A 68 -8.56 16.52 -13.93
CA ARG A 68 -7.31 16.08 -13.35
C ARG A 68 -6.15 16.28 -14.34
N ASP A 69 -4.98 16.51 -13.77
CA ASP A 69 -3.71 16.59 -14.47
C ASP A 69 -2.73 15.59 -13.85
N GLY A 70 -2.00 14.86 -14.68
CA GLY A 70 -1.05 13.83 -14.26
C GLY A 70 0.23 14.35 -13.59
N ALA A 71 0.36 15.64 -13.38
CA ALA A 71 1.47 16.32 -12.72
C ALA A 71 2.87 15.98 -13.29
N ALA A 72 2.97 15.88 -14.61
CA ALA A 72 4.17 15.49 -15.33
C ALA A 72 4.63 16.55 -16.33
N GLY A 73 4.26 17.82 -16.12
CA GLY A 73 4.58 18.95 -16.97
C GLY A 73 3.77 18.99 -18.28
N PRO A 74 4.29 19.55 -19.36
CA PRO A 74 3.51 19.79 -20.59
C PRO A 74 2.99 18.52 -21.28
N LYS A 75 3.54 17.37 -20.96
CA LYS A 75 3.12 16.06 -21.50
C LYS A 75 2.23 15.29 -20.54
N SER A 76 1.74 15.90 -19.46
CA SER A 76 0.83 15.25 -18.54
C SER A 76 -0.40 14.69 -19.23
N ILE A 77 -0.78 13.47 -18.84
CA ILE A 77 -2.13 12.97 -19.14
C ILE A 77 -3.15 13.83 -18.41
N THR A 78 -4.28 14.11 -19.05
CA THR A 78 -5.43 14.75 -18.40
C THR A 78 -6.63 13.84 -18.50
N TRP A 79 -7.50 13.87 -17.47
CA TRP A 79 -8.75 13.12 -17.47
C TRP A 79 -9.83 13.85 -16.67
N VAL A 80 -11.05 13.37 -16.80
CA VAL A 80 -12.20 13.81 -15.97
C VAL A 80 -12.66 12.62 -15.17
N SER A 81 -12.77 12.77 -13.83
CA SER A 81 -13.21 11.67 -12.97
C SER A 81 -14.63 11.21 -13.33
N LYS A 82 -14.77 9.93 -13.66
CA LYS A 82 -16.07 9.27 -13.91
C LYS A 82 -16.75 8.89 -12.62
N TYR A 83 -15.97 8.55 -11.60
CA TYR A 83 -16.43 8.09 -10.30
C TYR A 83 -15.92 8.98 -9.19
N GLY A 84 -16.74 9.14 -8.16
CA GLY A 84 -16.32 9.75 -6.91
C GLY A 84 -15.61 8.73 -6.03
N SER A 85 -14.77 9.23 -5.11
CA SER A 85 -13.98 8.36 -4.23
C SER A 85 -13.75 8.99 -2.87
N VAL A 86 -13.56 8.15 -1.85
CA VAL A 86 -12.92 8.50 -0.60
C VAL A 86 -11.49 7.96 -0.62
N ILE A 87 -10.52 8.79 -0.25
CA ILE A 87 -9.11 8.39 -0.30
C ILE A 87 -8.37 8.82 0.97
N VAL A 88 -7.24 8.17 1.22
CA VAL A 88 -6.20 8.63 2.16
C VAL A 88 -5.02 9.13 1.35
N SER A 89 -4.59 10.34 1.64
CA SER A 89 -3.44 10.96 0.97
C SER A 89 -2.10 10.51 1.59
N GLY A 90 -1.05 10.64 0.80
CA GLY A 90 0.33 10.66 1.29
C GLY A 90 0.89 12.07 1.15
N TYR A 91 1.26 12.73 2.25
CA TYR A 91 1.78 14.10 2.33
C TYR A 91 0.85 15.15 1.69
N ASP A 92 -0.43 14.84 1.48
CA ASP A 92 -1.36 15.63 0.65
C ASP A 92 -0.80 16.00 -0.74
N VAL A 93 -0.04 15.09 -1.35
CA VAL A 93 0.52 15.23 -2.71
C VAL A 93 0.32 14.00 -3.58
N GLY A 94 -0.39 12.99 -3.08
CA GLY A 94 -0.68 11.77 -3.83
C GLY A 94 -1.72 10.91 -3.12
N THR A 95 -2.41 10.06 -3.88
CA THR A 95 -3.37 9.08 -3.36
C THR A 95 -2.62 7.82 -2.95
N ALA A 96 -2.59 7.55 -1.64
CA ALA A 96 -1.94 6.36 -1.09
C ALA A 96 -2.88 5.15 -1.02
N ASP A 97 -4.17 5.40 -0.79
CA ASP A 97 -5.20 4.40 -0.57
C ASP A 97 -6.58 5.01 -0.87
N GLY A 98 -7.57 4.19 -1.22
CA GLY A 98 -8.93 4.69 -1.36
C GLY A 98 -9.89 3.68 -1.96
N MET A 99 -11.18 4.04 -1.89
CA MET A 99 -12.27 3.29 -2.48
C MET A 99 -13.18 4.24 -3.26
N ASN A 100 -13.56 3.86 -4.48
CA ASN A 100 -14.55 4.63 -5.23
C ASN A 100 -15.99 4.16 -4.94
N GLU A 101 -16.94 4.92 -5.40
CA GLU A 101 -18.38 4.68 -5.18
C GLU A 101 -18.91 3.36 -5.74
N ASN A 102 -18.16 2.67 -6.61
CA ASN A 102 -18.46 1.32 -7.09
C ASN A 102 -17.87 0.21 -6.23
N GLY A 103 -17.05 0.56 -5.21
CA GLY A 103 -16.37 -0.40 -4.36
C GLY A 103 -15.04 -0.91 -4.94
N LEU A 104 -14.50 -0.26 -5.98
CA LEU A 104 -13.13 -0.49 -6.42
C LEU A 104 -12.18 0.15 -5.41
N VAL A 105 -11.25 -0.63 -4.89
CA VAL A 105 -10.18 -0.18 -3.97
C VAL A 105 -8.87 -0.14 -4.71
N ALA A 106 -8.07 0.90 -4.45
CA ALA A 106 -6.71 1.03 -4.97
C ALA A 106 -5.73 1.36 -3.83
N ASN A 107 -4.62 0.63 -3.78
CA ASN A 107 -3.59 0.77 -2.74
C ASN A 107 -2.22 0.91 -3.40
N ALA A 108 -1.54 2.04 -3.17
CA ALA A 108 -0.16 2.25 -3.58
C ALA A 108 0.78 1.88 -2.41
N LEU A 109 1.70 0.94 -2.62
CA LEU A 109 2.68 0.50 -1.65
C LEU A 109 4.09 0.77 -2.18
N TYR A 110 5.07 0.86 -1.28
CA TYR A 110 6.46 1.05 -1.66
C TYR A 110 7.11 -0.25 -2.15
N LEU A 111 7.84 -0.19 -3.26
CA LEU A 111 8.62 -1.30 -3.81
C LEU A 111 9.96 -0.77 -4.31
N VAL A 112 11.06 -1.18 -3.66
CA VAL A 112 12.43 -0.72 -4.02
C VAL A 112 12.80 -1.10 -5.45
N GLU A 113 12.32 -2.25 -5.92
CA GLU A 113 12.58 -2.79 -7.25
C GLU A 113 11.83 -2.04 -8.37
N SER A 114 10.88 -1.15 -8.02
CA SER A 114 10.13 -0.38 -9.01
C SER A 114 11.05 0.44 -9.91
N ASN A 115 10.97 0.16 -11.20
CA ASN A 115 11.71 0.86 -12.24
C ASN A 115 10.81 1.07 -13.45
N TYR A 116 10.35 2.30 -13.62
CA TYR A 116 9.38 2.66 -14.67
C TYR A 116 10.01 2.80 -16.07
N GLY A 117 11.34 2.64 -16.17
CA GLY A 117 12.07 2.87 -17.41
C GLY A 117 12.20 4.36 -17.75
N LYS A 118 12.68 4.64 -18.97
CA LYS A 118 12.74 6.01 -19.50
C LYS A 118 11.59 6.23 -20.47
N PRO A 119 10.80 7.31 -20.31
CA PRO A 119 9.74 7.65 -21.26
C PRO A 119 10.29 7.78 -22.69
N ALA A 120 9.70 7.06 -23.62
CA ALA A 120 10.08 7.14 -25.04
C ALA A 120 9.57 8.40 -25.75
N GLY A 121 8.84 9.25 -25.04
CA GLY A 121 8.30 10.53 -25.55
C GLY A 121 7.06 10.40 -26.43
N LYS A 122 6.55 9.20 -26.64
CA LYS A 122 5.39 8.89 -27.49
C LYS A 122 4.06 8.89 -26.77
N LYS A 123 4.06 8.60 -25.48
CA LYS A 123 2.87 8.53 -24.62
C LYS A 123 2.80 9.78 -23.72
N PRO A 124 1.60 10.16 -23.24
CA PRO A 124 1.50 11.14 -22.16
C PRO A 124 2.13 10.58 -20.88
N LEU A 125 2.39 11.46 -19.92
CA LEU A 125 3.08 11.11 -18.68
C LEU A 125 2.13 11.22 -17.48
N LEU A 126 2.30 10.32 -16.51
CA LEU A 126 1.60 10.34 -15.22
C LEU A 126 2.62 10.29 -14.08
N SER A 127 2.58 11.27 -13.19
CA SER A 127 3.29 11.17 -11.92
C SER A 127 2.73 10.03 -11.08
N ILE A 128 3.61 9.24 -10.47
CA ILE A 128 3.23 8.07 -9.67
C ILE A 128 2.25 8.42 -8.54
N GLY A 129 2.29 9.64 -7.98
CA GLY A 129 1.36 10.10 -6.97
C GLY A 129 -0.10 10.16 -7.43
N GLY A 130 -0.33 10.24 -8.76
CA GLY A 130 -1.66 10.22 -9.36
C GLY A 130 -2.16 8.84 -9.78
N TRP A 131 -1.32 7.77 -9.71
CA TRP A 131 -1.65 6.49 -10.33
C TRP A 131 -2.87 5.80 -9.69
N ALA A 132 -2.90 5.72 -8.36
CA ALA A 132 -4.06 5.16 -7.65
C ALA A 132 -5.33 5.99 -7.91
N GLN A 133 -5.23 7.33 -7.92
CA GLN A 133 -6.37 8.20 -8.22
C GLN A 133 -6.87 8.04 -9.65
N TYR A 134 -5.95 7.91 -10.62
CA TYR A 134 -6.34 7.63 -12.00
C TYR A 134 -7.22 6.38 -12.11
N VAL A 135 -6.87 5.32 -11.38
CA VAL A 135 -7.66 4.08 -11.35
C VAL A 135 -9.02 4.30 -10.70
N LEU A 136 -9.06 4.93 -9.53
CA LEU A 136 -10.32 5.20 -8.81
C LEU A 136 -11.26 6.10 -9.62
N ASP A 137 -10.72 7.07 -10.34
CA ASP A 137 -11.50 8.03 -11.14
C ASP A 137 -12.08 7.41 -12.41
N ASN A 138 -11.43 6.41 -13.02
CA ASN A 138 -11.75 5.97 -14.38
C ASN A 138 -12.44 4.62 -14.49
N PHE A 139 -12.32 3.72 -13.50
CA PHE A 139 -12.77 2.33 -13.62
C PHE A 139 -13.76 1.96 -12.51
N ALA A 140 -14.75 1.14 -12.89
CA ALA A 140 -15.75 0.62 -11.95
C ALA A 140 -15.26 -0.66 -11.24
N ASN A 141 -14.40 -1.44 -11.90
CA ASN A 141 -13.96 -2.75 -11.44
C ASN A 141 -12.55 -3.09 -11.94
N VAL A 142 -12.00 -4.19 -11.41
CA VAL A 142 -10.65 -4.66 -11.72
C VAL A 142 -10.47 -5.01 -13.20
N ASN A 143 -11.44 -5.71 -13.80
CA ASN A 143 -11.35 -6.12 -15.20
C ASN A 143 -11.22 -4.93 -16.16
N GLU A 144 -12.00 -3.87 -15.95
CA GLU A 144 -11.91 -2.63 -16.74
C GLU A 144 -10.53 -1.98 -16.59
N ALA A 145 -10.02 -1.89 -15.35
CA ALA A 145 -8.71 -1.31 -15.07
C ALA A 145 -7.58 -2.12 -15.71
N VAL A 146 -7.58 -3.44 -15.57
CA VAL A 146 -6.58 -4.33 -16.18
C VAL A 146 -6.60 -4.22 -17.70
N ALA A 147 -7.79 -4.27 -18.33
CA ALA A 147 -7.91 -4.17 -19.79
C ALA A 147 -7.40 -2.83 -20.36
N ALA A 148 -7.52 -1.76 -19.59
CA ALA A 148 -7.04 -0.44 -19.97
C ALA A 148 -5.54 -0.26 -19.70
N LEU A 149 -5.06 -0.62 -18.51
CA LEU A 149 -3.68 -0.42 -18.09
C LEU A 149 -2.70 -1.37 -18.79
N ALA A 150 -3.13 -2.57 -19.17
CA ALA A 150 -2.32 -3.47 -19.98
C ALA A 150 -1.92 -2.90 -21.35
N LYS A 151 -2.63 -1.89 -21.84
CA LYS A 151 -2.29 -1.14 -23.06
C LYS A 151 -1.25 -0.06 -22.82
N GLU A 152 -0.85 0.15 -21.56
CA GLU A 152 0.07 1.20 -21.14
C GLU A 152 -0.27 2.58 -21.75
N PRO A 153 -1.41 3.19 -21.41
CA PRO A 153 -1.90 4.42 -22.05
C PRO A 153 -1.04 5.66 -21.74
N PHE A 154 -0.14 5.56 -20.80
CA PHE A 154 0.82 6.59 -20.38
C PHE A 154 2.12 5.96 -19.91
N ASP A 155 3.18 6.73 -19.85
CA ASP A 155 4.40 6.37 -19.13
C ASP A 155 4.33 6.94 -17.71
N VAL A 156 4.67 6.12 -16.71
CA VAL A 156 4.74 6.55 -15.31
C VAL A 156 6.09 7.18 -15.03
N ILE A 157 6.09 8.29 -14.32
CA ILE A 157 7.32 8.94 -13.85
C ILE A 157 7.27 9.17 -12.34
N ALA A 158 8.41 9.00 -11.68
CA ALA A 158 8.53 9.07 -10.24
C ALA A 158 9.22 10.35 -9.80
N PRO A 159 8.57 11.24 -9.03
CA PRO A 159 9.21 12.35 -8.36
C PRO A 159 10.00 11.88 -7.14
N VAL A 160 10.74 12.81 -6.54
CA VAL A 160 11.27 12.65 -5.18
C VAL A 160 10.17 13.02 -4.19
N LEU A 161 9.92 12.17 -3.19
CA LEU A 161 8.96 12.42 -2.12
C LEU A 161 9.41 13.59 -1.22
N PRO A 162 8.50 14.22 -0.46
CA PRO A 162 8.83 15.35 0.43
C PRO A 162 9.94 15.04 1.46
N ASN A 163 10.15 13.77 1.80
CA ASN A 163 11.22 13.33 2.70
C ASN A 163 12.55 13.03 2.00
N GLY A 164 12.66 13.29 0.69
CA GLY A 164 13.85 13.03 -0.11
C GLY A 164 13.99 11.60 -0.65
N SER A 165 13.07 10.69 -0.32
CA SER A 165 13.08 9.32 -0.85
C SER A 165 12.57 9.28 -2.29
N PRO A 166 13.04 8.36 -3.14
CA PRO A 166 12.44 8.15 -4.45
C PRO A 166 11.01 7.61 -4.31
N ALA A 167 10.08 8.05 -5.15
CA ALA A 167 8.71 7.56 -5.16
C ALA A 167 8.60 6.24 -5.94
N GLN A 168 9.12 5.17 -5.39
CA GLN A 168 9.10 3.82 -5.96
C GLN A 168 7.90 3.06 -5.41
N LEU A 169 6.83 2.97 -6.21
CA LEU A 169 5.58 2.35 -5.79
C LEU A 169 5.17 1.24 -6.76
N HIS A 170 4.43 0.27 -6.23
CA HIS A 170 3.59 -0.63 -7.00
C HIS A 170 2.13 -0.46 -6.57
N LEU A 171 1.21 -0.90 -7.42
CA LEU A 171 -0.21 -0.67 -7.23
C LEU A 171 -0.94 -2.00 -7.12
N SER A 172 -1.83 -2.13 -6.14
CA SER A 172 -2.84 -3.18 -6.13
C SER A 172 -4.24 -2.59 -6.21
N ILE A 173 -5.14 -3.33 -6.84
CA ILE A 173 -6.56 -3.01 -6.91
C ILE A 173 -7.39 -4.25 -6.57
N SER A 174 -8.59 -4.04 -6.07
CA SER A 174 -9.57 -5.09 -5.82
C SER A 174 -10.98 -4.52 -5.92
N ASP A 175 -11.97 -5.34 -6.22
CA ASP A 175 -13.36 -4.91 -6.32
C ASP A 175 -14.33 -5.80 -5.53
N SER A 176 -15.60 -5.42 -5.50
CA SER A 176 -16.65 -6.12 -4.75
C SER A 176 -16.98 -7.53 -5.28
N THR A 177 -16.43 -7.94 -6.42
CA THR A 177 -16.54 -9.32 -6.92
C THR A 177 -15.46 -10.23 -6.33
N GLY A 178 -14.50 -9.67 -5.61
CA GLY A 178 -13.32 -10.34 -5.08
C GLY A 178 -12.20 -10.48 -6.10
N ASP A 179 -12.32 -9.86 -7.27
CA ASP A 179 -11.23 -9.81 -8.24
C ASP A 179 -10.12 -8.87 -7.74
N SER A 180 -8.90 -9.16 -8.15
CA SER A 180 -7.70 -8.48 -7.65
C SER A 180 -6.64 -8.40 -8.74
N ALA A 181 -5.93 -7.28 -8.82
CA ALA A 181 -4.76 -7.17 -9.66
C ALA A 181 -3.63 -6.40 -8.96
N ILE A 182 -2.39 -6.78 -9.29
CA ILE A 182 -1.17 -6.14 -8.83
C ILE A 182 -0.37 -5.72 -10.05
N PHE A 183 0.08 -4.49 -10.06
CA PHE A 183 0.83 -3.86 -11.14
C PHE A 183 2.21 -3.43 -10.63
N GLU A 184 3.25 -3.96 -11.22
CA GLU A 184 4.64 -3.64 -10.91
C GLU A 184 5.40 -3.25 -12.17
N TYR A 185 6.22 -2.21 -12.08
CA TYR A 185 7.19 -1.91 -13.13
C TYR A 185 8.55 -2.47 -12.72
N ILE A 186 8.96 -3.56 -13.36
CA ILE A 186 10.24 -4.22 -13.10
C ILE A 186 11.12 -4.11 -14.34
N ASN A 187 12.29 -3.52 -14.19
CA ASN A 187 13.23 -3.28 -15.30
C ASN A 187 12.58 -2.55 -16.50
N GLY A 188 11.71 -1.57 -16.22
CA GLY A 188 11.01 -0.80 -17.24
C GLY A 188 9.86 -1.51 -17.94
N LYS A 189 9.43 -2.66 -17.44
CA LYS A 189 8.31 -3.45 -17.99
C LYS A 189 7.18 -3.52 -16.98
N LEU A 190 5.95 -3.32 -17.45
CA LEU A 190 4.76 -3.52 -16.64
C LEU A 190 4.46 -5.02 -16.49
N MET A 191 4.47 -5.49 -15.25
CA MET A 191 4.04 -6.82 -14.84
C MET A 191 2.66 -6.72 -14.22
N ILE A 192 1.73 -7.59 -14.61
CA ILE A 192 0.35 -7.60 -14.10
C ILE A 192 0.03 -9.00 -13.59
N HIS A 193 -0.27 -9.10 -12.30
CA HIS A 193 -0.80 -10.30 -11.68
C HIS A 193 -2.30 -10.09 -11.46
N HIS A 194 -3.15 -10.83 -12.16
CA HIS A 194 -4.60 -10.63 -12.17
C HIS A 194 -5.35 -11.91 -11.82
N GLY A 195 -6.24 -11.83 -10.86
CA GLY A 195 -7.14 -12.91 -10.41
C GLY A 195 -7.34 -12.93 -8.89
N LYS A 196 -8.38 -13.64 -8.45
CA LYS A 196 -8.79 -13.74 -7.04
C LYS A 196 -7.75 -14.36 -6.10
N GLN A 197 -6.79 -15.11 -6.63
CA GLN A 197 -5.70 -15.74 -5.87
C GLN A 197 -4.64 -14.72 -5.39
N TYR A 198 -4.57 -13.53 -5.98
CA TYR A 198 -3.59 -12.51 -5.62
C TYR A 198 -4.11 -11.64 -4.47
N GLN A 199 -4.29 -12.28 -3.30
CA GLN A 199 -4.93 -11.66 -2.13
C GLN A 199 -3.99 -10.84 -1.26
N VAL A 200 -2.68 -11.08 -1.32
CA VAL A 200 -1.70 -10.43 -0.45
C VAL A 200 -0.68 -9.68 -1.29
N MET A 201 -0.30 -8.48 -0.85
CA MET A 201 0.82 -7.71 -1.38
C MET A 201 1.54 -7.02 -0.21
N THR A 202 2.87 -7.03 -0.23
CA THR A 202 3.69 -6.28 0.73
C THR A 202 4.66 -5.35 0.01
N ASN A 203 5.96 -5.43 0.27
CA ASN A 203 7.00 -4.64 -0.37
C ASN A 203 8.01 -5.56 -1.04
N SER A 204 9.31 -5.20 -1.00
CA SER A 204 10.40 -6.02 -1.56
C SER A 204 10.46 -7.45 -0.99
N PRO A 205 10.83 -8.42 -1.82
CA PRO A 205 11.17 -8.30 -3.24
C PRO A 205 9.94 -8.16 -4.15
N ASP A 206 10.16 -8.12 -5.49
CA ASP A 206 9.09 -8.14 -6.49
C ASP A 206 8.11 -9.29 -6.27
N TYR A 207 6.94 -9.19 -6.87
CA TYR A 207 5.81 -10.06 -6.54
C TYR A 207 6.06 -11.54 -6.91
N ASP A 208 6.73 -11.84 -8.02
CA ASP A 208 7.07 -13.22 -8.40
C ASP A 208 8.01 -13.84 -7.36
N SER A 209 8.99 -13.09 -6.90
CA SER A 209 9.90 -13.50 -5.82
C SER A 209 9.16 -13.70 -4.49
N GLN A 210 8.16 -12.83 -4.17
CA GLN A 210 7.31 -13.02 -2.99
C GLN A 210 6.50 -14.32 -3.07
N LEU A 211 5.92 -14.64 -4.21
CA LEU A 211 5.17 -15.89 -4.41
C LEU A 211 6.07 -17.12 -4.24
N ALA A 212 7.32 -17.05 -4.74
CA ALA A 212 8.29 -18.13 -4.56
C ALA A 212 8.66 -18.35 -3.08
N LEU A 213 8.88 -17.25 -2.32
CA LEU A 213 9.14 -17.32 -0.89
C LEU A 213 7.93 -17.86 -0.12
N ASP A 214 6.72 -17.40 -0.45
CA ASP A 214 5.48 -17.85 0.19
C ASP A 214 5.22 -19.35 -0.01
N SER A 215 5.60 -19.90 -1.18
CA SER A 215 5.46 -21.33 -1.44
C SER A 215 6.27 -22.19 -0.46
N TYR A 216 7.45 -21.74 -0.05
CA TYR A 216 8.26 -22.39 0.98
C TYR A 216 7.54 -22.39 2.34
N TRP A 217 7.01 -21.23 2.75
CA TRP A 217 6.28 -21.09 4.02
C TRP A 217 4.99 -21.91 4.05
N LYS A 218 4.27 -21.99 2.93
CA LYS A 218 3.11 -22.88 2.76
C LYS A 218 3.46 -24.35 2.93
N ALA A 219 4.61 -24.77 2.41
CA ALA A 219 5.09 -26.15 2.56
C ALA A 219 5.42 -26.51 4.02
N ILE A 220 5.96 -25.58 4.80
CA ILE A 220 6.20 -25.76 6.25
C ILE A 220 4.87 -25.85 7.01
N GLY A 221 3.88 -25.05 6.64
CA GLY A 221 2.58 -24.94 7.32
C GLY A 221 2.62 -24.00 8.52
N GLY A 222 1.67 -23.05 8.53
CA GLY A 222 1.62 -21.95 9.51
C GLY A 222 1.34 -22.38 10.95
N LEU A 223 0.76 -23.56 11.18
CA LEU A 223 0.59 -24.14 12.52
C LEU A 223 1.90 -24.73 13.07
N THR A 224 2.88 -25.00 12.19
CA THR A 224 4.21 -25.47 12.59
C THR A 224 5.15 -24.31 12.83
N PHE A 225 5.19 -23.34 11.90
CA PHE A 225 6.04 -22.17 12.00
C PHE A 225 5.55 -21.04 11.09
N LEU A 226 5.56 -19.81 11.60
CA LEU A 226 5.40 -18.58 10.81
C LEU A 226 6.58 -17.65 11.08
N PRO A 227 7.13 -16.98 10.04
CA PRO A 227 8.23 -16.05 10.25
C PRO A 227 7.76 -14.81 11.01
N GLY A 228 8.51 -14.39 12.03
CA GLY A 228 8.09 -13.38 13.01
C GLY A 228 8.68 -11.98 12.81
N THR A 229 9.57 -11.76 11.82
CA THR A 229 10.18 -10.44 11.65
C THR A 229 9.26 -9.44 10.95
N ASN A 230 9.66 -8.16 10.94
CA ASN A 230 8.93 -7.09 10.23
C ASN A 230 9.32 -6.98 8.74
N ARG A 231 10.15 -7.89 8.23
CA ARG A 231 10.50 -7.93 6.80
C ARG A 231 9.25 -8.14 5.95
N ALA A 232 9.25 -7.58 4.74
CA ALA A 232 8.11 -7.65 3.84
C ALA A 232 7.73 -9.10 3.50
N SER A 233 8.71 -9.97 3.22
CA SER A 233 8.49 -11.39 2.95
C SER A 233 7.86 -12.13 4.13
N ASP A 234 8.27 -11.81 5.35
CA ASP A 234 7.74 -12.45 6.57
C ASP A 234 6.30 -11.98 6.86
N ARG A 235 6.01 -10.69 6.62
CA ARG A 235 4.65 -10.15 6.72
C ARG A 235 3.75 -10.73 5.62
N PHE A 236 4.29 -10.95 4.41
CA PHE A 236 3.57 -11.62 3.32
C PHE A 236 3.13 -13.02 3.75
N ALA A 237 4.06 -13.84 4.23
CA ALA A 237 3.77 -15.20 4.68
C ALA A 237 2.72 -15.23 5.82
N ARG A 238 2.85 -14.32 6.82
CA ARG A 238 1.84 -14.20 7.90
C ARG A 238 0.48 -13.77 7.37
N ALA A 239 0.44 -12.75 6.51
CA ALA A 239 -0.80 -12.26 5.92
C ALA A 239 -1.49 -13.34 5.07
N ALA A 240 -0.73 -14.07 4.26
CA ALA A 240 -1.22 -15.18 3.44
C ALA A 240 -1.79 -16.32 4.29
N PHE A 241 -1.11 -16.67 5.39
CA PHE A 241 -1.63 -17.65 6.33
C PHE A 241 -2.91 -17.17 7.01
N PHE A 242 -2.92 -15.96 7.57
CA PHE A 242 -4.06 -15.44 8.33
C PHE A 242 -5.30 -15.22 7.45
N VAL A 243 -5.15 -14.67 6.23
CA VAL A 243 -6.30 -14.46 5.35
C VAL A 243 -6.97 -15.78 4.95
N GLY A 244 -6.18 -16.86 4.86
CA GLY A 244 -6.70 -18.21 4.60
C GLY A 244 -7.23 -18.93 5.85
N ALA A 245 -6.87 -18.47 7.06
CA ALA A 245 -7.24 -19.12 8.32
C ALA A 245 -8.45 -18.51 9.01
N ILE A 246 -8.77 -17.23 8.75
CA ILE A 246 -9.97 -16.60 9.33
C ILE A 246 -11.25 -17.14 8.68
N PRO A 247 -12.35 -17.29 9.46
CA PRO A 247 -13.59 -17.89 8.97
C PRO A 247 -14.16 -17.11 7.77
N THR A 248 -14.56 -17.82 6.73
CA THR A 248 -15.20 -17.25 5.53
C THR A 248 -16.73 -17.29 5.58
N ILE A 249 -17.27 -17.69 6.72
CA ILE A 249 -18.71 -17.74 7.03
C ILE A 249 -18.95 -17.17 8.43
N SER A 250 -20.22 -16.96 8.77
CA SER A 250 -20.61 -16.56 10.13
C SER A 250 -20.14 -17.57 11.17
N ASP A 251 -19.43 -17.09 12.21
CA ASP A 251 -18.98 -17.90 13.33
C ASP A 251 -19.95 -17.71 14.51
N PRO A 252 -20.67 -18.78 14.95
CA PRO A 252 -21.64 -18.70 16.02
C PRO A 252 -21.04 -18.26 17.36
N ASN A 253 -19.74 -18.42 17.56
CA ASN A 253 -19.06 -18.01 18.79
C ASN A 253 -18.86 -16.49 18.89
N TYR A 254 -18.81 -15.79 17.75
CA TYR A 254 -18.46 -14.37 17.70
C TYR A 254 -19.54 -13.48 17.09
N ILE A 255 -20.50 -14.04 16.32
CA ILE A 255 -21.47 -13.24 15.57
C ILE A 255 -22.27 -12.28 16.48
N ASN A 256 -22.60 -12.69 17.70
CA ASN A 256 -23.35 -11.86 18.64
C ASN A 256 -22.49 -10.81 19.35
N ALA A 257 -21.17 -10.85 19.20
CA ALA A 257 -20.25 -9.89 19.79
C ALA A 257 -19.94 -8.71 18.85
N VAL A 258 -20.27 -8.82 17.55
CA VAL A 258 -20.02 -7.74 16.59
C VAL A 258 -21.25 -6.84 16.44
N PRO A 259 -21.06 -5.57 16.02
CA PRO A 259 -22.18 -4.65 15.80
C PRO A 259 -23.23 -5.27 14.89
N SER A 260 -24.51 -5.09 15.26
CA SER A 260 -25.68 -5.59 14.51
C SER A 260 -25.70 -7.10 14.24
N ALA A 261 -24.81 -7.88 14.84
CA ALA A 261 -24.70 -9.33 14.68
C ALA A 261 -24.71 -9.76 13.19
N THR A 262 -24.01 -9.02 12.32
CA THR A 262 -23.94 -9.32 10.89
C THR A 262 -22.60 -9.95 10.52
N TYR A 263 -22.63 -10.86 9.53
CA TYR A 263 -21.41 -11.49 9.04
C TYR A 263 -20.42 -10.46 8.42
N SER A 264 -20.91 -9.43 7.74
CA SER A 264 -20.03 -8.35 7.24
C SER A 264 -19.26 -7.68 8.38
N ASN A 265 -19.90 -7.36 9.50
CA ASN A 265 -19.23 -6.75 10.64
C ASN A 265 -18.25 -7.71 11.32
N GLN A 266 -18.57 -9.02 11.36
CA GLN A 266 -17.62 -10.04 11.81
C GLN A 266 -16.40 -10.09 10.87
N ALA A 267 -16.59 -10.07 9.55
CA ALA A 267 -15.51 -10.07 8.57
C ALA A 267 -14.63 -8.82 8.69
N VAL A 268 -15.25 -7.63 8.87
CA VAL A 268 -14.50 -6.38 9.15
C VAL A 268 -13.65 -6.51 10.41
N ALA A 269 -14.21 -7.05 11.50
CA ALA A 269 -13.47 -7.26 12.75
C ALA A 269 -12.30 -8.24 12.56
N SER A 270 -12.52 -9.33 11.81
CA SER A 270 -11.49 -10.33 11.50
C SER A 270 -10.35 -9.74 10.67
N VAL A 271 -10.67 -9.00 9.60
CA VAL A 271 -9.65 -8.35 8.76
C VAL A 271 -8.93 -7.24 9.53
N THR A 272 -9.62 -6.46 10.37
CA THR A 272 -8.98 -5.47 11.24
C THR A 272 -7.97 -6.13 12.18
N SER A 273 -8.32 -7.27 12.78
CA SER A 273 -7.42 -8.03 13.64
C SER A 273 -6.23 -8.58 12.88
N LEU A 274 -6.43 -9.08 11.66
CA LEU A 274 -5.36 -9.50 10.76
C LEU A 274 -4.41 -8.34 10.47
N MET A 275 -4.94 -7.17 10.08
CA MET A 275 -4.10 -6.00 9.76
C MET A 275 -3.28 -5.54 10.97
N ARG A 276 -3.83 -5.62 12.17
CA ARG A 276 -3.10 -5.33 13.41
C ARG A 276 -2.00 -6.35 13.69
N SER A 277 -2.18 -7.63 13.36
CA SER A 277 -1.19 -8.70 13.56
C SER A 277 0.02 -8.62 12.61
N VAL A 278 -0.12 -7.96 11.45
CA VAL A 278 0.98 -7.72 10.49
C VAL A 278 1.52 -6.30 10.56
N SER A 279 1.04 -5.49 11.49
CA SER A 279 1.51 -4.13 11.71
C SER A 279 2.88 -4.11 12.36
N VAL A 280 3.62 -3.05 12.07
CA VAL A 280 4.92 -2.76 12.68
C VAL A 280 4.71 -1.79 13.85
N PRO A 281 5.18 -2.10 15.07
CA PRO A 281 5.01 -1.24 16.23
C PRO A 281 5.48 0.19 15.99
N LEU A 282 4.70 1.17 16.46
CA LEU A 282 5.03 2.58 16.30
C LEU A 282 6.35 2.90 17.02
N GLY A 283 7.27 3.57 16.32
CA GLY A 283 8.57 3.97 16.87
C GLY A 283 9.60 2.85 16.98
N ILE A 284 9.38 1.69 16.32
CA ILE A 284 10.36 0.60 16.34
C ILE A 284 11.71 1.07 15.81
N THR A 285 12.79 0.70 16.54
CA THR A 285 14.15 1.01 16.16
C THR A 285 15.03 -0.22 16.28
N THR A 286 16.15 -0.23 15.54
CA THR A 286 17.25 -1.17 15.73
C THR A 286 18.55 -0.40 15.86
N PRO A 287 19.61 -0.98 16.46
CA PRO A 287 20.92 -0.33 16.52
C PRO A 287 21.38 0.13 15.13
N GLY A 288 21.75 1.40 15.01
CA GLY A 288 22.18 2.01 13.74
C GLY A 288 21.08 2.34 12.74
N ALA A 289 19.82 2.00 13.00
CA ALA A 289 18.69 2.31 12.14
C ALA A 289 17.47 2.77 12.97
N PRO A 290 17.49 4.00 13.48
CA PRO A 290 16.37 4.55 14.24
C PRO A 290 15.17 4.75 13.31
N ASN A 291 13.98 4.41 13.80
CA ASN A 291 12.71 4.60 13.11
C ASN A 291 12.69 4.04 11.67
N ILE A 292 12.95 2.74 11.53
CA ILE A 292 13.09 2.06 10.24
C ILE A 292 11.83 2.19 9.37
N ALA A 293 10.70 1.80 9.92
CA ALA A 293 9.35 1.99 9.41
C ALA A 293 8.38 1.53 10.50
N SER A 294 7.32 2.29 10.72
CA SER A 294 6.27 1.95 11.67
C SER A 294 4.93 2.03 10.98
N THR A 295 3.97 1.22 11.38
CA THR A 295 2.60 1.41 10.93
C THR A 295 2.10 2.76 11.44
N ILE A 296 1.73 3.65 10.53
CA ILE A 296 1.18 4.98 10.81
C ILE A 296 -0.35 4.92 10.88
N TRP A 297 -0.94 4.16 9.98
CA TRP A 297 -2.39 3.94 9.96
C TRP A 297 -2.73 2.65 9.19
N ARG A 298 -3.99 2.22 9.35
CA ARG A 298 -4.59 1.09 8.64
C ARG A 298 -5.90 1.53 8.04
N THR A 299 -6.26 0.91 6.93
CA THR A 299 -7.58 0.99 6.32
C THR A 299 -8.19 -0.40 6.21
N VAL A 300 -9.51 -0.46 6.31
CA VAL A 300 -10.31 -1.65 6.02
C VAL A 300 -11.51 -1.20 5.21
N ALA A 301 -11.60 -1.67 3.97
CA ALA A 301 -12.67 -1.32 3.04
C ALA A 301 -13.64 -2.50 2.90
N ASP A 302 -14.85 -2.35 3.42
CA ASP A 302 -15.97 -3.24 3.12
C ASP A 302 -16.54 -2.85 1.75
N GLN A 303 -16.10 -3.58 0.72
CA GLN A 303 -16.41 -3.26 -0.67
C GLN A 303 -17.84 -3.57 -1.04
N LYS A 304 -18.48 -4.54 -0.36
CA LYS A 304 -19.88 -4.88 -0.53
C LYS A 304 -20.80 -3.78 0.00
N ASN A 305 -20.57 -3.34 1.24
CA ASN A 305 -21.39 -2.33 1.89
C ASN A 305 -20.90 -0.91 1.63
N LYS A 306 -19.73 -0.75 0.98
CA LYS A 306 -19.09 0.54 0.68
C LYS A 306 -18.87 1.38 1.94
N ILE A 307 -18.25 0.74 2.95
CA ILE A 307 -17.85 1.39 4.19
C ILE A 307 -16.32 1.36 4.27
N TYR A 308 -15.73 2.52 4.49
CA TYR A 308 -14.28 2.70 4.53
C TYR A 308 -13.84 3.05 5.95
N TYR A 309 -13.17 2.10 6.62
CA TYR A 309 -12.67 2.23 7.98
C TYR A 309 -11.24 2.75 7.98
N PHE A 310 -10.94 3.62 8.95
CA PHE A 310 -9.60 4.15 9.20
C PHE A 310 -9.21 3.94 10.67
N ASP A 311 -8.02 3.37 10.89
CA ASP A 311 -7.47 3.01 12.20
C ASP A 311 -6.06 3.63 12.32
N SER A 312 -5.94 4.75 13.02
CA SER A 312 -4.65 5.42 13.25
C SER A 312 -3.81 4.62 14.25
N ALA A 313 -2.49 4.53 14.01
CA ALA A 313 -1.58 3.96 15.00
C ALA A 313 -1.29 4.92 16.16
N THR A 314 -1.54 6.21 15.99
CA THR A 314 -1.30 7.26 17.02
C THR A 314 -2.52 7.57 17.86
N SER A 315 -3.68 6.99 17.52
CA SER A 315 -4.94 7.12 18.27
C SER A 315 -5.55 5.73 18.47
N PRO A 316 -6.08 5.41 19.66
CA PRO A 316 -6.67 4.10 19.92
C PRO A 316 -8.02 3.89 19.24
N ASN A 317 -8.61 4.92 18.65
CA ASN A 317 -9.97 4.89 18.13
C ASN A 317 -9.97 4.63 16.62
N THR A 318 -10.91 3.79 16.19
CA THR A 318 -11.25 3.55 14.79
C THR A 318 -12.47 4.39 14.42
N PHE A 319 -12.48 4.96 13.24
CA PHE A 319 -13.65 5.61 12.66
C PHE A 319 -13.91 5.08 11.25
N TRP A 320 -15.08 5.37 10.69
CA TRP A 320 -15.43 4.95 9.33
C TRP A 320 -16.19 6.02 8.57
N VAL A 321 -16.29 5.81 7.27
CA VAL A 321 -17.03 6.64 6.34
C VAL A 321 -17.95 5.74 5.52
N VAL A 322 -19.23 6.06 5.48
CA VAL A 322 -20.25 5.37 4.67
C VAL A 322 -20.36 6.08 3.34
N LEU A 323 -19.93 5.46 2.25
CA LEU A 323 -19.83 6.12 0.96
C LEU A 323 -21.19 6.58 0.41
N SER A 324 -22.29 5.88 0.74
CA SER A 324 -23.63 6.29 0.33
C SER A 324 -24.14 7.60 0.99
N GLU A 325 -23.47 8.05 2.05
CA GLU A 325 -23.76 9.32 2.74
C GLU A 325 -22.94 10.50 2.19
N LEU A 326 -22.02 10.23 1.27
CA LEU A 326 -21.20 11.25 0.63
C LEU A 326 -21.84 11.77 -0.66
N ASP A 327 -21.63 13.06 -0.95
CA ASP A 327 -22.08 13.64 -2.21
C ASP A 327 -20.99 13.52 -3.29
N PHE A 328 -21.14 12.54 -4.16
CA PHE A 328 -20.25 12.33 -5.31
C PHE A 328 -20.77 12.94 -6.61
N LYS A 329 -21.82 13.75 -6.60
CA LYS A 329 -22.36 14.37 -7.82
C LYS A 329 -21.32 15.27 -8.48
N ALA A 330 -21.36 15.32 -9.81
CA ALA A 330 -20.53 16.26 -10.55
C ALA A 330 -20.83 17.71 -10.13
N GLY A 331 -19.79 18.46 -9.78
CA GLY A 331 -19.92 19.83 -9.28
C GLY A 331 -20.10 19.94 -7.77
N ALA A 332 -20.23 18.84 -7.03
CA ALA A 332 -20.15 18.88 -5.57
C ALA A 332 -18.77 19.37 -5.11
N PRO A 333 -18.66 20.03 -3.94
CA PRO A 333 -17.37 20.46 -3.43
C PRO A 333 -16.49 19.28 -3.07
N VAL A 334 -15.18 19.41 -3.32
CA VAL A 334 -14.17 18.54 -2.70
C VAL A 334 -14.20 18.77 -1.20
N LYS A 335 -14.05 17.72 -0.41
CA LYS A 335 -14.04 17.80 1.04
C LYS A 335 -12.88 17.05 1.64
N GLU A 336 -12.43 17.52 2.81
CA GLU A 336 -11.35 16.94 3.58
C GLU A 336 -11.80 16.63 5.01
N LEU A 337 -11.27 15.56 5.58
CA LEU A 337 -11.27 15.27 7.00
C LEU A 337 -9.82 15.24 7.47
N ILE A 338 -9.43 16.29 8.21
CA ILE A 338 -8.07 16.41 8.77
C ILE A 338 -7.93 15.42 9.92
N VAL A 339 -7.06 14.43 9.77
CA VAL A 339 -6.74 13.44 10.82
C VAL A 339 -5.35 13.64 11.42
N THR A 340 -4.58 14.57 10.87
CA THR A 340 -3.26 14.97 11.37
C THR A 340 -3.36 15.88 12.58
N GLY A 341 -2.21 16.21 13.22
CA GLY A 341 -2.16 17.15 14.34
C GLY A 341 -2.82 16.65 15.62
N GLY A 342 -2.85 15.33 15.85
CA GLY A 342 -3.41 14.73 17.07
C GLY A 342 -4.94 14.73 17.12
N LYS A 343 -5.62 14.87 15.98
CA LYS A 343 -7.08 14.75 15.92
C LYS A 343 -7.53 13.34 16.30
N VAL A 344 -8.59 13.26 17.06
CA VAL A 344 -9.17 11.99 17.53
C VAL A 344 -10.62 11.89 17.06
N TYR A 345 -10.91 10.85 16.30
CA TYR A 345 -12.25 10.54 15.79
C TYR A 345 -12.64 9.12 16.15
N SER A 346 -13.93 8.87 16.30
CA SER A 346 -14.49 7.56 16.58
C SER A 346 -15.89 7.46 16.01
N GLY A 347 -16.26 6.29 15.50
CA GLY A 347 -17.58 6.08 14.93
C GLY A 347 -17.70 6.59 13.49
N ASP A 348 -18.90 6.94 13.09
CA ASP A 348 -19.20 7.43 11.74
C ASP A 348 -18.78 8.91 11.58
N MET A 349 -17.90 9.14 10.59
CA MET A 349 -17.39 10.47 10.25
C MET A 349 -17.89 10.98 8.88
N SER A 350 -18.86 10.31 8.26
CA SER A 350 -19.36 10.68 6.92
C SER A 350 -19.80 12.13 6.82
N SER A 351 -20.41 12.68 7.88
CA SER A 351 -20.89 14.06 7.96
C SER A 351 -19.85 15.09 8.40
N LYS A 352 -18.61 14.68 8.69
CA LYS A 352 -17.56 15.53 9.31
C LYS A 352 -16.55 16.09 8.33
N PHE A 353 -16.67 15.76 7.06
CA PHE A 353 -15.82 16.32 6.00
C PHE A 353 -16.19 17.77 5.71
N GLU A 354 -15.20 18.64 5.67
CA GLU A 354 -15.36 20.06 5.37
C GLU A 354 -14.94 20.37 3.93
N PRO A 355 -15.55 21.36 3.26
CA PRO A 355 -15.09 21.80 1.95
C PRO A 355 -13.63 22.25 1.97
N ALA A 356 -12.86 21.80 0.98
CA ALA A 356 -11.44 22.12 0.86
C ALA A 356 -11.01 22.21 -0.61
N GLU A 357 -9.94 22.95 -0.87
CA GLU A 357 -9.28 22.92 -2.18
C GLU A 357 -8.55 21.59 -2.34
N PRO A 358 -8.70 20.91 -3.49
CA PRO A 358 -8.03 19.64 -3.71
C PRO A 358 -6.50 19.80 -3.72
N PHE A 359 -5.79 18.89 -3.08
CA PHE A 359 -4.33 18.86 -3.22
C PHE A 359 -3.91 18.60 -4.66
N LYS A 360 -2.72 19.07 -5.01
CA LYS A 360 -2.09 18.79 -6.31
C LYS A 360 -1.17 17.59 -6.19
N PHE A 361 -1.21 16.71 -7.18
CA PHE A 361 -0.26 15.60 -7.23
C PHE A 361 1.18 16.11 -7.26
N LEU A 362 2.07 15.38 -6.58
CA LEU A 362 3.49 15.69 -6.57
C LEU A 362 4.04 15.73 -8.00
N SER A 363 4.56 16.88 -8.37
CA SER A 363 5.05 17.08 -9.73
C SER A 363 6.30 16.26 -9.99
N ALA A 364 6.31 15.54 -11.11
CA ALA A 364 7.48 14.89 -11.64
C ALA A 364 7.79 15.47 -13.01
N GLN A 365 9.07 15.77 -13.27
CA GLN A 365 9.53 16.19 -14.59
C GLN A 365 10.34 15.04 -15.20
N ALA A 366 10.07 14.71 -16.46
CA ALA A 366 10.92 13.81 -17.21
C ALA A 366 12.28 14.50 -17.46
N ASN A 367 13.35 13.92 -16.92
CA ASN A 367 14.73 14.35 -17.18
C ASN A 367 15.17 13.96 -18.59
#